data_131b1181a92500c09d59031aee523215
#
_entry.id   131b1181a92500c09d59031aee523215
#
_cell.length_a   1.000
_cell.length_b   1.000
_cell.length_c   1.000
_cell.angle_alpha   90.00
_cell.angle_beta   90.00
_cell.angle_gamma   90.00
#
_symmetry.space_group_name_H-M   'P 1'
#
loop_
_entity.id
_entity.type
_entity.pdbx_description
1 polymer ?
#
loop_
_entity_poly.entity_id
_entity_poly.type
_entity_poly.pdbx_seq_one_letter_code
_entity_poly.pdbx_strand_id
1 'polypeptide(L)'
;VSLIVSDRFRIVVGLGKSGMSLVRFLANQGVSFAVADTRENPPELATLRRDYPQVEVRCGELDVDFLCRADELYVSPGLALATPALQQAHARGVKLSGDIELFARYAKAPVIAITGSNAKSTVTTLVGEMAAAAGKRVAVGGNLGTPALDLLSDDVELYVMELSSFQLETTDQLNAEVATVLNISEDHMDRYNGLPAYHLAKHRIFRGARQVVVNRQDALSRPLIGEGLPCWTFGLNKPDFHGFGLREESGEKYLAFQFENLMPVRELKVRGAHNQANALAALALGHAVGLPFDAMLASLREFTGLEHRCQWLREHDGVHYYNDSKATNVGAALAAIEGLGSDIDGKLVLIAGGDGKGADFSGLRAPVAKHCRAAVLLGRDAELIAQALGDAVPLVRVDTVQAAVEHSAKLALRGDAVLLSPACASLDMFKNYEERGRVFAQAVECLS
;
A
#
# COMPACT_ATOMS: atom_id res chain seq x y z
N VAL A 1 -27.85 6.51 30.00
CA VAL A 1 -28.48 7.11 28.83
C VAL A 1 -28.83 5.98 27.90
N SER A 2 -30.11 5.65 27.79
CA SER A 2 -30.65 4.62 26.89
C SER A 2 -30.29 5.01 25.46
N LEU A 3 -29.39 4.25 24.86
CA LEU A 3 -29.15 4.31 23.41
C LEU A 3 -30.47 3.91 22.73
N ILE A 4 -31.08 4.84 22.03
CA ILE A 4 -32.14 4.54 21.08
C ILE A 4 -31.50 3.60 20.04
N VAL A 5 -31.80 2.32 20.14
CA VAL A 5 -31.47 1.34 19.09
C VAL A 5 -32.12 1.89 17.83
N SER A 6 -31.33 2.37 16.89
CA SER A 6 -31.88 2.92 15.65
C SER A 6 -32.54 1.76 14.91
N ASP A 7 -33.81 1.92 14.54
CA ASP A 7 -34.57 0.96 13.70
C ASP A 7 -33.97 0.76 12.29
N ARG A 8 -32.80 1.32 12.06
CA ARG A 8 -32.10 1.28 10.77
C ARG A 8 -31.47 -0.08 10.54
N PHE A 9 -31.82 -0.69 9.43
CA PHE A 9 -31.28 -1.96 8.99
C PHE A 9 -30.06 -1.77 8.08
N ARG A 10 -29.01 -2.59 8.24
CA ARG A 10 -27.78 -2.53 7.45
C ARG A 10 -27.55 -3.84 6.72
N ILE A 11 -26.84 -3.77 5.60
CA ILE A 11 -26.34 -4.97 4.93
C ILE A 11 -24.84 -4.78 4.67
N VAL A 12 -24.04 -5.78 5.11
CA VAL A 12 -22.62 -5.90 4.76
C VAL A 12 -22.55 -6.63 3.42
N VAL A 13 -21.92 -6.00 2.42
CA VAL A 13 -21.78 -6.58 1.07
C VAL A 13 -20.31 -6.93 0.83
N GLY A 14 -20.04 -8.25 0.74
CA GLY A 14 -18.72 -8.83 0.64
C GLY A 14 -18.18 -9.36 1.97
N LEU A 15 -17.99 -10.67 2.07
CA LEU A 15 -17.60 -11.40 3.28
C LEU A 15 -16.14 -11.90 3.17
N GLY A 16 -15.21 -10.96 3.08
CA GLY A 16 -13.78 -11.14 3.28
C GLY A 16 -13.35 -10.57 4.64
N LYS A 17 -12.06 -10.31 4.85
CA LYS A 17 -11.52 -9.76 6.10
C LYS A 17 -12.23 -8.48 6.55
N SER A 18 -12.37 -7.48 5.66
CA SER A 18 -13.07 -6.22 5.97
C SER A 18 -14.55 -6.44 6.25
N GLY A 19 -15.21 -7.30 5.49
CA GLY A 19 -16.61 -7.66 5.71
C GLY A 19 -16.83 -8.35 7.07
N MET A 20 -15.95 -9.26 7.45
CA MET A 20 -16.03 -9.91 8.77
C MET A 20 -15.72 -8.96 9.93
N SER A 21 -14.85 -7.98 9.73
CA SER A 21 -14.62 -6.89 10.70
C SER A 21 -15.88 -6.03 10.88
N LEU A 22 -16.57 -5.69 9.78
CA LEU A 22 -17.88 -5.01 9.83
C LEU A 22 -18.92 -5.83 10.60
N VAL A 23 -19.00 -7.14 10.35
CA VAL A 23 -19.91 -8.06 11.06
C VAL A 23 -19.63 -8.02 12.56
N ARG A 24 -18.39 -8.21 12.99
CA ARG A 24 -17.99 -8.15 14.41
C ARG A 24 -18.40 -6.82 15.03
N PHE A 25 -18.07 -5.73 14.35
CA PHE A 25 -18.37 -4.40 14.86
C PHE A 25 -19.87 -4.17 15.02
N LEU A 26 -20.70 -4.44 14.00
CA LEU A 26 -22.13 -4.24 14.05
C LEU A 26 -22.80 -5.13 15.10
N ALA A 27 -22.38 -6.40 15.23
CA ALA A 27 -22.86 -7.30 16.27
C ALA A 27 -22.54 -6.78 17.67
N ASN A 28 -21.31 -6.29 17.91
CA ASN A 28 -20.92 -5.72 19.20
C ASN A 28 -21.68 -4.42 19.53
N GLN A 29 -22.13 -3.67 18.52
CA GLN A 29 -22.97 -2.49 18.70
C GLN A 29 -24.47 -2.83 18.87
N GLY A 30 -24.87 -4.09 18.76
CA GLY A 30 -26.28 -4.51 18.83
C GLY A 30 -27.12 -4.00 17.66
N VAL A 31 -26.50 -3.67 16.54
CA VAL A 31 -27.18 -3.16 15.34
C VAL A 31 -27.76 -4.33 14.54
N SER A 32 -28.99 -4.19 14.03
CA SER A 32 -29.60 -5.18 13.14
C SER A 32 -28.96 -5.12 11.75
N PHE A 33 -28.48 -6.26 11.24
CA PHE A 33 -27.85 -6.35 9.94
C PHE A 33 -28.00 -7.73 9.29
N ALA A 34 -27.74 -7.76 7.98
CA ALA A 34 -27.59 -9.00 7.20
C ALA A 34 -26.29 -8.92 6.38
N VAL A 35 -25.96 -10.00 5.68
CA VAL A 35 -24.77 -10.13 4.84
C VAL A 35 -25.15 -10.57 3.43
N ALA A 36 -24.49 -10.00 2.41
CA ALA A 36 -24.54 -10.47 1.03
C ALA A 36 -23.13 -10.66 0.48
N ASP A 37 -22.91 -11.66 -0.37
CA ASP A 37 -21.64 -11.85 -1.09
C ASP A 37 -21.91 -12.38 -2.49
N THR A 38 -21.18 -11.89 -3.49
CA THR A 38 -21.28 -12.33 -4.88
C THR A 38 -20.80 -13.77 -5.12
N ARG A 39 -20.05 -14.33 -4.20
CA ARG A 39 -19.52 -15.69 -4.25
C ARG A 39 -20.46 -16.65 -3.53
N GLU A 40 -20.62 -17.86 -4.05
CA GLU A 40 -21.37 -18.93 -3.38
C GLU A 40 -20.74 -19.33 -2.04
N ASN A 41 -19.41 -19.35 -1.97
CA ASN A 41 -18.64 -19.74 -0.79
C ASN A 41 -17.57 -18.69 -0.47
N PRO A 42 -17.96 -17.54 0.11
CA PRO A 42 -16.98 -16.52 0.53
C PRO A 42 -16.07 -17.02 1.68
N PRO A 43 -14.84 -16.49 1.79
CA PRO A 43 -13.82 -17.01 2.72
C PRO A 43 -14.27 -17.11 4.17
N GLU A 44 -15.06 -16.15 4.64
CA GLU A 44 -15.47 -16.07 6.06
C GLU A 44 -16.89 -16.63 6.31
N LEU A 45 -17.50 -17.32 5.35
CA LEU A 45 -18.87 -17.86 5.48
C LEU A 45 -18.99 -18.85 6.64
N ALA A 46 -18.02 -19.75 6.78
CA ALA A 46 -18.01 -20.73 7.86
C ALA A 46 -17.89 -20.06 9.24
N THR A 47 -17.04 -19.05 9.35
CA THR A 47 -16.88 -18.23 10.56
C THR A 47 -18.17 -17.48 10.89
N LEU A 48 -18.81 -16.84 9.91
CA LEU A 48 -20.07 -16.13 10.10
C LEU A 48 -21.16 -17.07 10.63
N ARG A 49 -21.36 -18.24 9.99
CA ARG A 49 -22.41 -19.21 10.39
C ARG A 49 -22.17 -19.78 11.78
N ARG A 50 -20.92 -19.98 12.16
CA ARG A 50 -20.56 -20.50 13.50
C ARG A 50 -20.78 -19.46 14.58
N ASP A 51 -20.28 -18.24 14.40
CA ASP A 51 -20.20 -17.23 15.44
C ASP A 51 -21.45 -16.32 15.50
N TYR A 52 -22.18 -16.20 14.37
CA TYR A 52 -23.36 -15.34 14.20
C TYR A 52 -24.49 -16.07 13.48
N PRO A 53 -24.96 -17.24 13.97
CA PRO A 53 -25.94 -18.10 13.28
C PRO A 53 -27.29 -17.43 13.03
N GLN A 54 -27.61 -16.35 13.74
CA GLN A 54 -28.86 -15.59 13.59
C GLN A 54 -28.83 -14.57 12.46
N VAL A 55 -27.64 -14.28 11.87
CA VAL A 55 -27.50 -13.29 10.82
C VAL A 55 -27.96 -13.88 9.47
N GLU A 56 -28.90 -13.20 8.82
CA GLU A 56 -29.32 -13.57 7.47
C GLU A 56 -28.13 -13.37 6.51
N VAL A 57 -27.80 -14.41 5.72
CA VAL A 57 -26.73 -14.35 4.73
C VAL A 57 -27.24 -14.83 3.38
N ARG A 58 -26.96 -14.04 2.32
CA ARG A 58 -27.23 -14.40 0.93
C ARG A 58 -25.94 -14.43 0.13
N CYS A 59 -25.65 -15.54 -0.50
CA CYS A 59 -24.47 -15.80 -1.32
C CYS A 59 -24.88 -16.00 -2.78
N GLY A 60 -24.00 -15.67 -3.72
CA GLY A 60 -24.27 -15.72 -5.15
C GLY A 60 -24.69 -14.36 -5.72
N GLU A 61 -25.56 -14.36 -6.72
CA GLU A 61 -26.00 -13.12 -7.37
C GLU A 61 -26.66 -12.15 -6.38
N LEU A 62 -26.26 -10.87 -6.43
CA LEU A 62 -26.81 -9.84 -5.56
C LEU A 62 -28.26 -9.50 -5.94
N ASP A 63 -29.18 -9.78 -5.03
CA ASP A 63 -30.59 -9.43 -5.15
C ASP A 63 -30.83 -7.96 -4.78
N VAL A 64 -31.24 -7.15 -5.76
CA VAL A 64 -31.48 -5.70 -5.58
C VAL A 64 -32.56 -5.42 -4.55
N ASP A 65 -33.64 -6.21 -4.54
CA ASP A 65 -34.75 -6.00 -3.61
C ASP A 65 -34.33 -6.35 -2.17
N PHE A 66 -33.44 -7.33 -2.00
CA PHE A 66 -32.81 -7.59 -0.72
C PHE A 66 -31.93 -6.42 -0.27
N LEU A 67 -31.07 -5.90 -1.14
CA LEU A 67 -30.21 -4.76 -0.83
C LEU A 67 -31.00 -3.51 -0.48
N CYS A 68 -32.12 -3.29 -1.12
CA CYS A 68 -33.03 -2.16 -0.87
C CYS A 68 -33.79 -2.25 0.47
N ARG A 69 -33.69 -3.34 1.21
CA ARG A 69 -34.19 -3.42 2.60
C ARG A 69 -33.34 -2.61 3.57
N ALA A 70 -32.09 -2.29 3.19
CA ALA A 70 -31.16 -1.56 4.04
C ALA A 70 -31.28 -0.05 3.87
N ASP A 71 -31.09 0.66 4.98
CA ASP A 71 -30.85 2.12 4.97
C ASP A 71 -29.44 2.45 4.49
N GLU A 72 -28.48 1.57 4.76
CA GLU A 72 -27.07 1.74 4.41
C GLU A 72 -26.42 0.40 4.11
N LEU A 73 -25.70 0.31 2.98
CA LEU A 73 -24.86 -0.84 2.62
C LEU A 73 -23.40 -0.53 2.99
N TYR A 74 -22.78 -1.44 3.71
CA TYR A 74 -21.33 -1.41 3.93
C TYR A 74 -20.66 -2.32 2.91
N VAL A 75 -20.06 -1.70 1.89
CA VAL A 75 -19.47 -2.41 0.74
C VAL A 75 -18.00 -2.68 1.00
N SER A 76 -17.62 -3.97 0.92
CA SER A 76 -16.22 -4.38 1.01
C SER A 76 -15.39 -3.81 -0.14
N PRO A 77 -14.13 -3.36 0.10
CA PRO A 77 -13.27 -2.79 -0.94
C PRO A 77 -13.02 -3.72 -2.14
N GLY A 78 -13.17 -5.04 -1.95
CA GLY A 78 -13.04 -6.04 -3.01
C GLY A 78 -14.14 -5.98 -4.07
N LEU A 79 -15.28 -5.31 -3.79
CA LEU A 79 -16.40 -5.16 -4.73
C LEU A 79 -16.35 -3.79 -5.42
N ALA A 80 -16.52 -3.79 -6.74
CA ALA A 80 -16.61 -2.55 -7.49
C ALA A 80 -17.94 -1.85 -7.23
N LEU A 81 -17.92 -0.55 -6.93
CA LEU A 81 -19.14 0.25 -6.79
C LEU A 81 -19.95 0.28 -8.09
N ALA A 82 -19.30 0.06 -9.24
CA ALA A 82 -19.97 -0.06 -10.54
C ALA A 82 -20.78 -1.36 -10.70
N THR A 83 -20.80 -2.27 -9.72
CA THR A 83 -21.63 -3.48 -9.74
C THR A 83 -23.11 -3.09 -9.93
N PRO A 84 -23.81 -3.61 -10.96
CA PRO A 84 -25.16 -3.16 -11.33
C PRO A 84 -26.17 -3.19 -10.17
N ALA A 85 -26.13 -4.21 -9.33
CA ALA A 85 -27.04 -4.32 -8.18
C ALA A 85 -26.79 -3.22 -7.13
N LEU A 86 -25.52 -2.83 -6.88
CA LEU A 86 -25.17 -1.74 -5.98
C LEU A 86 -25.61 -0.39 -6.53
N GLN A 87 -25.42 -0.16 -7.84
CA GLN A 87 -25.88 1.06 -8.51
C GLN A 87 -27.40 1.19 -8.49
N GLN A 88 -28.15 0.10 -8.71
CA GLN A 88 -29.61 0.11 -8.64
C GLN A 88 -30.10 0.37 -7.21
N ALA A 89 -29.51 -0.24 -6.19
CA ALA A 89 -29.86 0.02 -4.80
C ALA A 89 -29.57 1.50 -4.44
N HIS A 90 -28.41 2.03 -4.87
CA HIS A 90 -28.05 3.44 -4.66
C HIS A 90 -29.04 4.40 -5.36
N ALA A 91 -29.43 4.11 -6.59
CA ALA A 91 -30.42 4.88 -7.33
C ALA A 91 -31.81 4.87 -6.67
N ARG A 92 -32.14 3.83 -5.88
CA ARG A 92 -33.34 3.76 -5.05
C ARG A 92 -33.19 4.42 -3.67
N GLY A 93 -32.08 5.13 -3.42
CA GLY A 93 -31.84 5.92 -2.21
C GLY A 93 -31.07 5.22 -1.10
N VAL A 94 -30.57 3.99 -1.30
CA VAL A 94 -29.75 3.31 -0.30
C VAL A 94 -28.36 3.93 -0.26
N LYS A 95 -27.88 4.29 0.93
CA LYS A 95 -26.54 4.85 1.10
C LYS A 95 -25.48 3.76 0.95
N LEU A 96 -24.41 4.05 0.18
CA LEU A 96 -23.23 3.19 0.08
C LEU A 96 -22.12 3.77 0.96
N SER A 97 -21.56 2.95 1.85
CA SER A 97 -20.45 3.29 2.74
C SER A 97 -19.46 2.13 2.81
N GLY A 98 -18.29 2.34 3.44
CA GLY A 98 -17.29 1.31 3.64
C GLY A 98 -16.87 1.19 5.11
N ASP A 99 -15.93 0.29 5.35
CA ASP A 99 -15.33 0.05 6.66
C ASP A 99 -14.64 1.31 7.23
N ILE A 100 -13.95 2.07 6.38
CA ILE A 100 -13.25 3.30 6.78
C ILE A 100 -14.22 4.44 7.12
N GLU A 101 -15.31 4.57 6.38
CA GLU A 101 -16.37 5.55 6.71
C GLU A 101 -17.00 5.22 8.08
N LEU A 102 -17.25 3.94 8.34
CA LEU A 102 -17.78 3.52 9.64
C LEU A 102 -16.75 3.71 10.76
N PHE A 103 -15.48 3.34 10.53
CA PHE A 103 -14.38 3.60 11.46
C PHE A 103 -14.29 5.08 11.84
N ALA A 104 -14.33 5.98 10.87
CA ALA A 104 -14.21 7.42 11.09
C ALA A 104 -15.32 7.99 12.00
N ARG A 105 -16.52 7.38 11.99
CA ARG A 105 -17.63 7.78 12.87
C ARG A 105 -17.40 7.42 14.36
N TYR A 106 -16.53 6.45 14.64
CA TYR A 106 -16.28 5.93 15.98
C TYR A 106 -14.87 6.21 16.50
N ALA A 107 -13.91 6.54 15.64
CA ALA A 107 -12.56 6.89 16.03
C ALA A 107 -12.56 8.18 16.88
N LYS A 108 -12.07 8.09 18.13
CA LYS A 108 -12.00 9.22 19.07
C LYS A 108 -10.63 9.90 19.04
N ALA A 109 -9.58 9.16 18.73
CA ALA A 109 -8.22 9.68 18.62
C ALA A 109 -7.92 10.23 17.22
N PRO A 110 -6.93 11.12 17.08
CA PRO A 110 -6.47 11.62 15.80
C PRO A 110 -6.07 10.50 14.83
N VAL A 111 -6.29 10.72 13.53
CA VAL A 111 -5.99 9.77 12.46
C VAL A 111 -4.95 10.35 11.52
N ILE A 112 -3.83 9.65 11.33
CA ILE A 112 -2.91 9.87 10.21
C ILE A 112 -3.37 8.97 9.06
N ALA A 113 -3.76 9.57 7.93
CA ALA A 113 -4.26 8.86 6.77
C ALA A 113 -3.23 8.83 5.64
N ILE A 114 -2.85 7.64 5.19
CA ILE A 114 -1.77 7.41 4.23
C ILE A 114 -2.28 6.61 3.04
N THR A 115 -2.20 7.19 1.83
CA THR A 115 -2.41 6.47 0.56
C THR A 115 -1.30 6.78 -0.43
N GLY A 116 -1.34 6.15 -1.58
CA GLY A 116 -0.40 6.29 -2.68
C GLY A 116 -0.44 5.04 -3.56
N SER A 117 0.18 5.06 -4.71
CA SER A 117 0.38 3.85 -5.49
C SER A 117 1.38 2.94 -4.79
N ASN A 118 2.52 3.48 -4.38
CA ASN A 118 3.63 2.76 -3.75
C ASN A 118 3.97 3.33 -2.36
N ALA A 119 4.81 2.61 -1.62
CA ALA A 119 5.37 2.97 -0.31
C ALA A 119 4.38 3.06 0.87
N LYS A 120 3.08 2.93 0.67
CA LYS A 120 2.06 3.04 1.73
C LYS A 120 2.45 2.29 3.00
N SER A 121 2.64 0.98 2.92
CA SER A 121 2.91 0.14 4.10
C SER A 121 4.22 0.51 4.78
N THR A 122 5.27 0.85 4.02
CA THR A 122 6.56 1.27 4.58
C THR A 122 6.41 2.54 5.40
N VAL A 123 5.76 3.56 4.84
CA VAL A 123 5.55 4.84 5.54
C VAL A 123 4.59 4.66 6.72
N THR A 124 3.51 3.87 6.55
CA THR A 124 2.56 3.58 7.64
C THR A 124 3.24 2.88 8.81
N THR A 125 4.07 1.87 8.55
CA THR A 125 4.83 1.17 9.61
C THR A 125 5.82 2.11 10.27
N LEU A 126 6.62 2.85 9.49
CA LEU A 126 7.57 3.82 10.03
C LEU A 126 6.92 4.85 10.96
N VAL A 127 5.79 5.45 10.54
CA VAL A 127 5.05 6.42 11.37
C VAL A 127 4.51 5.75 12.63
N GLY A 128 4.04 4.50 12.53
CA GLY A 128 3.61 3.72 13.68
C GLY A 128 4.74 3.48 14.70
N GLU A 129 5.92 3.06 14.22
CA GLU A 129 7.10 2.86 15.06
C GLU A 129 7.60 4.18 15.69
N MET A 130 7.61 5.28 14.93
CA MET A 130 7.93 6.62 15.45
C MET A 130 6.98 7.06 16.56
N ALA A 131 5.68 6.81 16.39
CA ALA A 131 4.67 7.15 17.40
C ALA A 131 4.83 6.28 18.67
N ALA A 132 5.10 4.99 18.50
CA ALA A 132 5.37 4.07 19.62
C ALA A 132 6.66 4.47 20.36
N ALA A 133 7.74 4.81 19.65
CA ALA A 133 8.98 5.31 20.23
C ALA A 133 8.80 6.65 20.98
N ALA A 134 7.85 7.47 20.55
CA ALA A 134 7.43 8.69 21.23
C ALA A 134 6.51 8.42 22.44
N GLY A 135 6.28 7.15 22.82
CA GLY A 135 5.46 6.77 23.97
C GLY A 135 3.95 6.83 23.76
N LYS A 136 3.48 6.94 22.50
CA LYS A 136 2.03 6.92 22.18
C LYS A 136 1.48 5.51 22.16
N ARG A 137 0.25 5.33 22.65
CA ARG A 137 -0.55 4.12 22.39
C ARG A 137 -1.13 4.24 20.98
N VAL A 138 -0.39 3.71 20.02
CA VAL A 138 -0.69 3.80 18.58
C VAL A 138 -1.37 2.53 18.09
N ALA A 139 -2.38 2.67 17.21
CA ALA A 139 -2.95 1.56 16.45
C ALA A 139 -2.67 1.77 14.96
N VAL A 140 -2.11 0.74 14.32
CA VAL A 140 -1.67 0.76 12.92
C VAL A 140 -2.44 -0.29 12.13
N GLY A 141 -3.05 0.09 11.01
CA GLY A 141 -3.74 -0.88 10.17
C GLY A 141 -4.55 -0.26 9.02
N GLY A 142 -5.72 -0.84 8.75
CA GLY A 142 -6.58 -0.48 7.63
C GLY A 142 -6.40 -1.43 6.45
N ASN A 143 -5.82 -0.97 5.35
CA ASN A 143 -5.46 -1.84 4.23
C ASN A 143 -4.23 -2.73 4.55
N LEU A 144 -3.41 -2.32 5.50
CA LEU A 144 -2.30 -3.08 6.06
C LEU A 144 -2.74 -3.82 7.32
N GLY A 145 -2.45 -5.13 7.39
CA GLY A 145 -2.57 -5.91 8.63
C GLY A 145 -3.99 -6.03 9.17
N THR A 146 -4.26 -5.33 10.29
CA THR A 146 -5.55 -5.39 10.99
C THR A 146 -6.57 -4.45 10.36
N PRO A 147 -7.81 -4.90 10.07
CA PRO A 147 -8.89 -4.05 9.59
C PRO A 147 -9.19 -2.88 10.55
N ALA A 148 -9.58 -1.74 9.99
CA ALA A 148 -9.74 -0.49 10.73
C ALA A 148 -10.67 -0.61 11.96
N LEU A 149 -11.83 -1.25 11.80
CA LEU A 149 -12.82 -1.39 12.87
C LEU A 149 -12.34 -2.27 14.04
N ASP A 150 -11.45 -3.24 13.75
CA ASP A 150 -10.86 -4.11 14.78
C ASP A 150 -9.78 -3.39 15.62
N LEU A 151 -9.36 -2.19 15.19
CA LEU A 151 -8.40 -1.33 15.90
C LEU A 151 -9.07 -0.35 16.88
N LEU A 152 -10.39 -0.17 16.78
CA LEU A 152 -11.10 0.79 17.61
C LEU A 152 -10.99 0.44 19.10
N SER A 153 -10.40 1.36 19.86
CA SER A 153 -10.27 1.25 21.32
C SER A 153 -10.22 2.65 21.94
N ASP A 154 -10.75 2.77 23.17
CA ASP A 154 -10.68 4.01 23.94
C ASP A 154 -9.26 4.30 24.47
N ASP A 155 -8.39 3.29 24.49
CA ASP A 155 -7.00 3.43 24.94
C ASP A 155 -6.06 3.98 23.86
N VAL A 156 -6.48 3.99 22.59
CA VAL A 156 -5.66 4.48 21.47
C VAL A 156 -5.56 6.00 21.51
N GLU A 157 -4.33 6.52 21.40
CA GLU A 157 -4.04 7.95 21.35
C GLU A 157 -3.76 8.45 19.92
N LEU A 158 -3.46 7.55 19.00
CA LEU A 158 -3.18 7.87 17.61
C LEU A 158 -3.47 6.67 16.72
N TYR A 159 -4.22 6.89 15.65
CA TYR A 159 -4.41 5.90 14.58
C TYR A 159 -3.50 6.24 13.39
N VAL A 160 -2.78 5.24 12.85
CA VAL A 160 -2.01 5.37 11.62
C VAL A 160 -2.60 4.41 10.60
N MET A 161 -3.31 4.96 9.61
CA MET A 161 -4.16 4.20 8.70
C MET A 161 -3.60 4.18 7.29
N GLU A 162 -3.25 2.98 6.82
CA GLU A 162 -3.04 2.73 5.39
C GLU A 162 -4.38 2.59 4.69
N LEU A 163 -4.60 3.35 3.60
CA LEU A 163 -5.86 3.35 2.87
C LEU A 163 -5.64 3.05 1.38
N SER A 164 -6.39 2.07 0.86
CA SER A 164 -6.44 1.78 -0.57
C SER A 164 -7.36 2.78 -1.29
N SER A 165 -7.20 2.89 -2.62
CA SER A 165 -8.14 3.66 -3.44
C SER A 165 -9.57 3.12 -3.32
N PHE A 166 -9.74 1.80 -3.22
CA PHE A 166 -11.03 1.13 -3.08
C PHE A 166 -11.76 1.46 -1.77
N GLN A 167 -11.04 1.54 -0.66
CA GLN A 167 -11.59 1.99 0.61
C GLN A 167 -12.01 3.46 0.54
N LEU A 168 -11.19 4.29 -0.11
CA LEU A 168 -11.49 5.72 -0.26
C LEU A 168 -12.70 6.00 -1.14
N GLU A 169 -13.07 5.12 -2.10
CA GLU A 169 -14.29 5.26 -2.90
C GLU A 169 -15.56 5.37 -2.04
N THR A 170 -15.58 4.71 -0.89
CA THR A 170 -16.72 4.65 0.04
C THR A 170 -16.51 5.47 1.31
N THR A 171 -15.52 6.38 1.32
CA THR A 171 -15.17 7.22 2.46
C THR A 171 -15.40 8.68 2.14
N ASP A 172 -16.27 9.36 2.89
CA ASP A 172 -16.60 10.76 2.71
C ASP A 172 -16.11 11.64 3.86
N GLN A 173 -16.13 11.14 5.09
CA GLN A 173 -15.92 11.90 6.32
C GLN A 173 -14.79 11.33 7.18
N LEU A 174 -13.63 11.06 6.58
CA LEU A 174 -12.48 10.57 7.34
C LEU A 174 -11.98 11.61 8.35
N ASN A 175 -12.01 12.90 7.98
CA ASN A 175 -11.60 14.03 8.82
C ASN A 175 -10.23 13.80 9.50
N ALA A 176 -9.27 13.31 8.74
CA ALA A 176 -7.94 12.99 9.24
C ALA A 176 -7.24 14.21 9.87
N GLU A 177 -6.48 14.00 10.94
CA GLU A 177 -5.60 15.04 11.50
C GLU A 177 -4.55 15.47 10.49
N VAL A 178 -3.95 14.49 9.79
CA VAL A 178 -3.07 14.71 8.65
C VAL A 178 -3.29 13.64 7.59
N ALA A 179 -3.31 14.04 6.32
CA ALA A 179 -3.48 13.14 5.19
C ALA A 179 -2.37 13.30 4.15
N THR A 180 -2.01 12.21 3.48
CA THR A 180 -1.04 12.23 2.38
C THR A 180 -1.43 11.29 1.24
N VAL A 181 -1.13 11.71 0.01
CA VAL A 181 -0.95 10.86 -1.16
C VAL A 181 0.55 10.85 -1.46
N LEU A 182 1.23 9.72 -1.20
CA LEU A 182 2.70 9.64 -1.31
C LEU A 182 3.19 9.79 -2.75
N ASN A 183 2.48 9.16 -3.67
CA ASN A 183 2.76 9.16 -5.11
C ASN A 183 1.58 8.58 -5.88
N ILE A 184 1.51 8.89 -7.19
CA ILE A 184 0.53 8.33 -8.11
C ILE A 184 1.23 7.83 -9.37
N SER A 185 1.09 6.54 -9.63
CA SER A 185 1.46 5.86 -10.86
C SER A 185 0.36 4.86 -11.23
N GLU A 186 0.31 4.43 -12.48
CA GLU A 186 -0.70 3.46 -12.92
C GLU A 186 -0.68 2.18 -12.07
N ASP A 187 -1.83 1.84 -11.53
CA ASP A 187 -2.11 0.59 -10.83
C ASP A 187 -3.63 0.38 -10.85
N HIS A 188 -4.07 -0.87 -10.86
CA HIS A 188 -5.50 -1.22 -10.89
C HIS A 188 -6.28 -0.65 -12.10
N MET A 189 -5.63 -0.58 -13.30
CA MET A 189 -6.29 -0.12 -14.52
C MET A 189 -7.35 -1.10 -15.03
N ASP A 190 -7.38 -2.31 -14.51
CA ASP A 190 -8.46 -3.28 -14.64
C ASP A 190 -9.76 -2.84 -13.96
N ARG A 191 -9.66 -1.98 -12.93
CA ARG A 191 -10.81 -1.47 -12.14
C ARG A 191 -11.15 -0.01 -12.42
N TYR A 192 -10.19 0.80 -12.83
CA TYR A 192 -10.37 2.22 -13.09
C TYR A 192 -10.36 2.54 -14.58
N ASN A 193 -11.25 3.44 -14.99
CA ASN A 193 -11.23 3.98 -16.34
C ASN A 193 -10.10 5.01 -16.49
N GLY A 194 -8.84 4.51 -16.44
CA GLY A 194 -7.63 5.27 -16.56
C GLY A 194 -7.15 5.97 -15.29
N LEU A 195 -5.95 6.55 -15.40
CA LEU A 195 -5.26 7.23 -14.30
C LEU A 195 -6.07 8.36 -13.63
N PRO A 196 -6.87 9.18 -14.36
CA PRO A 196 -7.68 10.24 -13.72
C PRO A 196 -8.71 9.70 -12.71
N ALA A 197 -9.37 8.58 -13.01
CA ALA A 197 -10.34 7.97 -12.09
C ALA A 197 -9.65 7.43 -10.82
N TYR A 198 -8.51 6.79 -10.97
CA TYR A 198 -7.68 6.32 -9.86
C TYR A 198 -7.15 7.46 -9.00
N HIS A 199 -6.68 8.55 -9.64
CA HIS A 199 -6.27 9.77 -8.97
C HIS A 199 -7.41 10.36 -8.11
N LEU A 200 -8.60 10.54 -8.69
CA LEU A 200 -9.76 11.07 -7.98
C LEU A 200 -10.15 10.21 -6.77
N ALA A 201 -10.11 8.88 -6.90
CA ALA A 201 -10.39 7.97 -5.79
C ALA A 201 -9.42 8.19 -4.62
N LYS A 202 -8.11 8.29 -4.89
CA LYS A 202 -7.10 8.53 -3.85
C LYS A 202 -7.21 9.90 -3.20
N HIS A 203 -7.53 10.93 -3.97
CA HIS A 203 -7.65 12.31 -3.47
C HIS A 203 -8.82 12.52 -2.50
N ARG A 204 -9.76 11.57 -2.42
CA ARG A 204 -10.81 11.58 -1.38
C ARG A 204 -10.22 11.57 0.03
N ILE A 205 -8.98 11.08 0.23
CA ILE A 205 -8.29 11.09 1.52
C ILE A 205 -8.15 12.48 2.14
N PHE A 206 -8.15 13.53 1.31
CA PHE A 206 -8.01 14.91 1.76
C PHE A 206 -9.33 15.55 2.23
N ARG A 207 -10.47 14.85 2.06
CA ARG A 207 -11.77 15.38 2.50
C ARG A 207 -11.82 15.54 4.00
N GLY A 208 -12.01 16.77 4.47
CA GLY A 208 -12.05 17.11 5.88
C GLY A 208 -10.72 16.98 6.62
N ALA A 209 -9.60 16.73 5.94
CA ALA A 209 -8.28 16.71 6.57
C ALA A 209 -7.93 18.07 7.15
N ARG A 210 -7.31 18.08 8.34
CA ARG A 210 -6.89 19.31 9.03
C ARG A 210 -5.54 19.80 8.57
N GLN A 211 -4.67 18.90 8.14
CA GLN A 211 -3.35 19.17 7.61
C GLN A 211 -3.06 18.21 6.46
N VAL A 212 -2.12 18.57 5.59
CA VAL A 212 -1.69 17.71 4.50
C VAL A 212 -0.17 17.60 4.43
N VAL A 213 0.30 16.44 3.97
CA VAL A 213 1.71 16.21 3.61
C VAL A 213 1.77 15.91 2.12
N VAL A 214 2.62 16.64 1.39
CA VAL A 214 2.66 16.63 -0.09
C VAL A 214 4.05 16.29 -0.60
N ASN A 215 4.13 15.41 -1.57
CA ASN A 215 5.34 15.10 -2.30
C ASN A 215 5.64 16.21 -3.34
N ARG A 216 6.73 16.95 -3.17
CA ARG A 216 7.12 18.03 -4.10
C ARG A 216 7.51 17.52 -5.49
N GLN A 217 7.89 16.26 -5.60
CA GLN A 217 8.37 15.64 -6.86
C GLN A 217 7.27 14.89 -7.62
N ASP A 218 6.07 14.81 -7.05
CA ASP A 218 4.91 14.20 -7.70
C ASP A 218 3.73 15.18 -7.73
N ALA A 219 3.53 15.80 -8.89
CA ALA A 219 2.46 16.80 -9.07
C ALA A 219 1.06 16.17 -8.90
N LEU A 220 0.89 14.87 -9.20
CA LEU A 220 -0.39 14.17 -9.05
C LEU A 220 -0.72 13.87 -7.59
N SER A 221 0.23 13.94 -6.67
CA SER A 221 -0.02 13.79 -5.23
C SER A 221 -0.53 15.07 -4.56
N ARG A 222 -0.44 16.22 -5.24
CA ARG A 222 -0.81 17.52 -4.69
C ARG A 222 -2.33 17.70 -4.69
N PRO A 223 -2.97 17.89 -3.52
CA PRO A 223 -4.39 18.14 -3.45
C PRO A 223 -4.76 19.53 -3.98
N LEU A 224 -5.97 19.66 -4.53
CA LEU A 224 -6.63 20.93 -4.76
C LEU A 224 -7.23 21.39 -3.43
N ILE A 225 -6.44 22.06 -2.61
CA ILE A 225 -6.84 22.57 -1.30
C ILE A 225 -7.01 24.10 -1.36
N GLY A 226 -7.98 24.59 -0.57
CA GLY A 226 -8.16 26.03 -0.38
C GLY A 226 -6.98 26.66 0.39
N GLU A 227 -6.90 27.98 0.32
CA GLU A 227 -5.91 28.74 1.10
C GLU A 227 -6.13 28.53 2.60
N GLY A 228 -5.02 28.46 3.36
CA GLY A 228 -5.04 28.41 4.83
C GLY A 228 -4.98 27.02 5.46
N LEU A 229 -4.99 25.93 4.69
CA LEU A 229 -4.76 24.59 5.23
C LEU A 229 -3.25 24.36 5.46
N PRO A 230 -2.79 24.00 6.68
CA PRO A 230 -1.39 23.67 6.92
C PRO A 230 -0.89 22.56 5.98
N CYS A 231 0.18 22.88 5.25
CA CYS A 231 0.74 22.00 4.24
C CYS A 231 2.23 21.79 4.50
N TRP A 232 2.60 20.57 4.87
CA TRP A 232 3.99 20.13 4.96
C TRP A 232 4.42 19.48 3.66
N THR A 233 5.67 19.56 3.32
CA THR A 233 6.18 18.99 2.07
C THR A 233 7.34 18.04 2.31
N PHE A 234 7.53 17.07 1.42
CA PHE A 234 8.72 16.23 1.38
C PHE A 234 9.23 16.02 -0.05
N GLY A 235 10.49 15.71 -0.19
CA GLY A 235 11.11 15.39 -1.49
C GLY A 235 12.62 15.22 -1.37
N LEU A 236 13.25 14.60 -2.36
CA LEU A 236 14.70 14.36 -2.40
C LEU A 236 15.54 15.59 -2.75
N ASN A 237 14.91 16.69 -3.13
CA ASN A 237 15.54 17.99 -3.32
C ASN A 237 15.67 18.74 -1.98
N LYS A 238 16.36 19.87 -1.99
CA LYS A 238 16.48 20.74 -0.81
C LYS A 238 15.11 21.07 -0.23
N PRO A 239 14.97 21.05 1.12
CA PRO A 239 13.70 21.41 1.76
C PRO A 239 13.32 22.87 1.50
N ASP A 240 12.01 23.13 1.49
CA ASP A 240 11.44 24.48 1.54
C ASP A 240 11.16 24.91 2.99
N PHE A 241 10.51 26.07 3.19
CA PHE A 241 10.22 26.61 4.52
C PHE A 241 9.24 25.77 5.35
N HIS A 242 8.49 24.86 4.74
CA HIS A 242 7.54 23.96 5.40
C HIS A 242 7.83 22.50 5.03
N GLY A 243 9.11 22.19 4.75
CA GLY A 243 9.43 20.92 4.12
C GLY A 243 10.59 20.15 4.68
N PHE A 244 10.53 18.86 4.39
CA PHE A 244 11.56 17.87 4.59
C PHE A 244 12.26 17.58 3.27
N GLY A 245 13.57 17.39 3.30
CA GLY A 245 14.34 17.13 2.08
C GLY A 245 15.74 16.64 2.37
N LEU A 246 16.56 16.60 1.32
CA LEU A 246 17.99 16.29 1.44
C LEU A 246 18.82 17.56 1.37
N ARG A 247 19.80 17.65 2.26
CA ARG A 247 20.87 18.67 2.22
C ARG A 247 22.20 17.96 2.12
N GLU A 248 23.15 18.64 1.51
CA GLU A 248 24.53 18.19 1.46
C GLU A 248 25.40 19.20 2.17
N GLU A 249 26.24 18.72 3.07
CA GLU A 249 27.20 19.53 3.83
C GLU A 249 28.51 18.77 3.95
N SER A 250 29.61 19.40 3.54
CA SER A 250 30.93 18.79 3.54
C SER A 250 31.03 17.41 2.81
N GLY A 251 30.28 17.25 1.73
CA GLY A 251 30.24 16.01 0.95
C GLY A 251 29.37 14.88 1.54
N GLU A 252 28.68 15.14 2.64
CA GLU A 252 27.76 14.20 3.26
C GLU A 252 26.30 14.64 3.08
N LYS A 253 25.42 13.65 2.78
CA LYS A 253 23.97 13.87 2.63
C LYS A 253 23.25 13.67 3.96
N TYR A 254 22.32 14.56 4.25
CA TYR A 254 21.48 14.54 5.44
C TYR A 254 20.00 14.55 5.09
N LEU A 255 19.20 13.80 5.85
CA LEU A 255 17.79 14.11 6.01
C LEU A 255 17.69 15.44 6.74
N ALA A 256 16.88 16.36 6.24
CA ALA A 256 16.83 17.73 6.75
C ALA A 256 15.39 18.24 6.82
N PHE A 257 15.15 19.13 7.77
CA PHE A 257 13.92 19.91 7.91
C PHE A 257 14.26 21.39 7.79
N GLN A 258 13.67 22.07 6.84
CA GLN A 258 13.95 23.48 6.57
C GLN A 258 15.46 23.73 6.36
N PHE A 259 16.11 24.39 7.30
CA PHE A 259 17.54 24.72 7.24
C PHE A 259 18.42 23.82 8.12
N GLU A 260 17.79 22.88 8.87
CA GLU A 260 18.47 22.03 9.84
C GLU A 260 18.74 20.63 9.29
N ASN A 261 19.98 20.15 9.48
CA ASN A 261 20.34 18.77 9.24
C ASN A 261 19.88 17.92 10.42
N LEU A 262 19.03 16.91 10.16
CA LEU A 262 18.48 16.06 11.20
C LEU A 262 19.31 14.79 11.43
N MET A 263 19.67 14.09 10.35
CA MET A 263 20.36 12.82 10.42
C MET A 263 21.16 12.56 9.13
N PRO A 264 22.40 12.07 9.19
CA PRO A 264 23.12 11.59 8.01
C PRO A 264 22.38 10.46 7.31
N VAL A 265 22.23 10.52 5.98
CA VAL A 265 21.54 9.48 5.21
C VAL A 265 22.18 8.09 5.38
N ARG A 266 23.52 8.04 5.60
CA ARG A 266 24.25 6.78 5.84
C ARG A 266 23.78 6.00 7.07
N GLU A 267 23.12 6.66 8.03
CA GLU A 267 22.58 6.04 9.25
C GLU A 267 21.26 5.28 8.99
N LEU A 268 20.63 5.48 7.81
CA LEU A 268 19.50 4.64 7.40
C LEU A 268 19.99 3.22 7.09
N LYS A 269 19.41 2.20 7.72
CA LYS A 269 19.69 0.80 7.40
C LYS A 269 19.11 0.40 6.04
N VAL A 270 17.99 0.99 5.64
CA VAL A 270 17.37 0.77 4.33
C VAL A 270 17.99 1.66 3.26
N ARG A 271 18.37 1.08 2.12
CA ARG A 271 19.08 1.76 1.04
C ARG A 271 18.13 2.27 -0.05
N GLY A 272 18.64 3.13 -0.91
CA GLY A 272 17.96 3.63 -2.11
C GLY A 272 17.20 4.94 -1.90
N ALA A 273 17.13 5.72 -2.98
CA ALA A 273 16.46 7.04 -2.99
C ALA A 273 14.98 6.95 -2.58
N HIS A 274 14.28 5.88 -2.95
CA HIS A 274 12.89 5.66 -2.58
C HIS A 274 12.72 5.51 -1.05
N ASN A 275 13.67 4.87 -0.35
CA ASN A 275 13.63 4.76 1.11
C ASN A 275 14.00 6.06 1.82
N GLN A 276 14.86 6.89 1.22
CA GLN A 276 15.09 8.26 1.69
C GLN A 276 13.81 9.09 1.58
N ALA A 277 13.07 8.99 0.47
CA ALA A 277 11.78 9.65 0.31
C ALA A 277 10.74 9.15 1.33
N ASN A 278 10.70 7.83 1.59
CA ASN A 278 9.82 7.24 2.60
C ASN A 278 10.13 7.76 4.01
N ALA A 279 11.41 7.86 4.36
CA ALA A 279 11.86 8.42 5.65
C ALA A 279 11.43 9.90 5.79
N LEU A 280 11.62 10.71 4.73
CA LEU A 280 11.20 12.11 4.73
C LEU A 280 9.67 12.28 4.81
N ALA A 281 8.90 11.41 4.14
CA ALA A 281 7.45 11.39 4.25
C ALA A 281 6.98 11.04 5.68
N ALA A 282 7.60 10.01 6.30
CA ALA A 282 7.30 9.61 7.67
C ALA A 282 7.64 10.71 8.69
N LEU A 283 8.79 11.37 8.53
CA LEU A 283 9.17 12.54 9.35
C LEU A 283 8.15 13.68 9.22
N ALA A 284 7.69 13.98 7.99
CA ALA A 284 6.71 15.03 7.76
C ALA A 284 5.36 14.71 8.41
N LEU A 285 4.88 13.45 8.32
CA LEU A 285 3.66 13.00 8.96
C LEU A 285 3.75 13.02 10.48
N GLY A 286 4.85 12.51 11.03
CA GLY A 286 5.10 12.51 12.48
C GLY A 286 5.20 13.93 13.04
N HIS A 287 5.90 14.83 12.33
CA HIS A 287 6.00 16.24 12.70
C HIS A 287 4.64 16.95 12.71
N ALA A 288 3.80 16.68 11.70
CA ALA A 288 2.47 17.28 11.59
C ALA A 288 1.55 16.95 12.79
N VAL A 289 1.77 15.81 13.46
CA VAL A 289 1.03 15.41 14.68
C VAL A 289 1.84 15.64 15.96
N GLY A 290 2.97 16.35 15.89
CA GLY A 290 3.76 16.78 17.02
C GLY A 290 4.63 15.69 17.67
N LEU A 291 5.05 14.65 16.93
CA LEU A 291 6.02 13.68 17.44
C LEU A 291 7.42 14.35 17.59
N PRO A 292 8.15 14.06 18.68
CA PRO A 292 9.48 14.61 18.89
C PRO A 292 10.50 14.03 17.90
N PHE A 293 11.40 14.87 17.37
CA PHE A 293 12.42 14.46 16.40
C PHE A 293 13.31 13.34 16.93
N ASP A 294 13.73 13.38 18.18
CA ASP A 294 14.61 12.37 18.76
C ASP A 294 14.02 10.95 18.66
N ALA A 295 12.73 10.80 18.96
CA ALA A 295 12.03 9.52 18.86
C ALA A 295 11.90 9.07 17.39
N MET A 296 11.57 10.00 16.49
CA MET A 296 11.45 9.71 15.05
C MET A 296 12.79 9.28 14.44
N LEU A 297 13.87 9.99 14.76
CA LEU A 297 15.21 9.69 14.25
C LEU A 297 15.76 8.37 14.83
N ALA A 298 15.47 8.06 16.09
CA ALA A 298 15.80 6.76 16.68
C ALA A 298 15.14 5.62 15.93
N SER A 299 13.84 5.74 15.62
CA SER A 299 13.11 4.73 14.81
C SER A 299 13.72 4.56 13.42
N LEU A 300 14.10 5.65 12.74
CA LEU A 300 14.75 5.57 11.42
C LEU A 300 16.09 4.83 11.44
N ARG A 301 16.88 4.97 12.50
CA ARG A 301 18.16 4.26 12.67
C ARG A 301 17.96 2.75 12.87
N GLU A 302 16.84 2.36 13.47
CA GLU A 302 16.55 0.94 13.76
C GLU A 302 15.76 0.24 12.64
N PHE A 303 15.03 0.97 11.82
CA PHE A 303 14.16 0.41 10.79
C PHE A 303 14.94 -0.35 9.72
N THR A 304 14.67 -1.64 9.58
CA THR A 304 15.35 -2.55 8.64
C THR A 304 14.56 -2.82 7.36
N GLY A 305 13.42 -2.13 7.17
CA GLY A 305 12.52 -2.37 6.04
C GLY A 305 11.42 -3.38 6.36
N LEU A 306 10.60 -3.67 5.37
CA LEU A 306 9.54 -4.66 5.45
C LEU A 306 9.89 -5.87 4.60
N GLU A 307 9.41 -7.06 5.00
CA GLU A 307 9.51 -8.27 4.18
C GLU A 307 8.94 -8.03 2.79
N HIS A 308 9.59 -8.61 1.79
CA HIS A 308 9.22 -8.52 0.38
C HIS A 308 9.25 -7.10 -0.22
N ARG A 309 9.98 -6.15 0.40
CA ARG A 309 10.16 -4.78 -0.10
C ARG A 309 11.63 -4.42 -0.21
N CYS A 310 12.21 -4.75 -1.33
CA CYS A 310 13.66 -4.64 -1.61
C CYS A 310 14.49 -5.23 -0.45
N GLN A 311 13.97 -6.31 0.14
CA GLN A 311 14.55 -6.99 1.30
C GLN A 311 15.80 -7.73 0.87
N TRP A 312 16.96 -7.37 1.45
CA TRP A 312 18.17 -8.16 1.28
C TRP A 312 18.00 -9.53 1.98
N LEU A 313 18.30 -10.61 1.28
CA LEU A 313 18.18 -11.98 1.80
C LEU A 313 19.54 -12.52 2.21
N ARG A 314 20.46 -12.61 1.27
CA ARG A 314 21.83 -13.10 1.49
C ARG A 314 22.77 -12.72 0.35
N GLU A 315 24.05 -12.93 0.57
CA GLU A 315 25.07 -13.00 -0.47
C GLU A 315 25.43 -14.48 -0.73
N HIS A 316 25.55 -14.83 -2.00
CA HIS A 316 26.03 -16.15 -2.44
C HIS A 316 26.98 -15.97 -3.62
N ASP A 317 28.20 -16.50 -3.53
CA ASP A 317 29.28 -16.39 -4.53
C ASP A 317 29.62 -14.94 -4.96
N GLY A 318 29.45 -13.99 -4.03
CA GLY A 318 29.66 -12.56 -4.27
C GLY A 318 28.52 -11.88 -5.03
N VAL A 319 27.35 -12.52 -5.12
CA VAL A 319 26.11 -11.99 -5.68
C VAL A 319 25.11 -11.76 -4.54
N HIS A 320 24.51 -10.56 -4.49
CA HIS A 320 23.49 -10.23 -3.51
C HIS A 320 22.10 -10.55 -4.02
N TYR A 321 21.20 -11.03 -3.15
CA TYR A 321 19.83 -11.40 -3.50
C TYR A 321 18.84 -10.51 -2.76
N TYR A 322 17.92 -9.85 -3.53
CA TYR A 322 16.92 -8.95 -3.01
C TYR A 322 15.50 -9.39 -3.36
N ASN A 323 14.64 -9.44 -2.36
CA ASN A 323 13.23 -9.79 -2.48
C ASN A 323 12.36 -8.52 -2.48
N ASP A 324 11.82 -8.19 -3.63
CA ASP A 324 10.88 -7.09 -3.80
C ASP A 324 9.56 -7.60 -4.40
N SER A 325 9.10 -8.76 -3.93
CA SER A 325 7.88 -9.41 -4.43
C SER A 325 6.63 -8.52 -4.34
N LYS A 326 6.64 -7.49 -3.47
CA LYS A 326 5.59 -6.50 -3.33
C LYS A 326 5.54 -5.49 -4.48
N ALA A 327 6.52 -5.41 -5.35
CA ALA A 327 6.50 -4.59 -6.57
C ALA A 327 5.50 -5.15 -7.59
N THR A 328 4.21 -4.98 -7.32
CA THR A 328 3.10 -5.53 -8.11
C THR A 328 2.61 -4.59 -9.21
N ASN A 329 3.35 -3.53 -9.50
CA ASN A 329 3.13 -2.60 -10.60
C ASN A 329 4.46 -2.08 -11.15
N VAL A 330 4.41 -1.49 -12.34
CA VAL A 330 5.58 -0.97 -13.07
C VAL A 330 6.33 0.10 -12.28
N GLY A 331 5.61 1.05 -11.65
CA GLY A 331 6.23 2.14 -10.88
C GLY A 331 7.04 1.65 -9.67
N ALA A 332 6.60 0.57 -9.02
CA ALA A 332 7.35 -0.04 -7.92
C ALA A 332 8.65 -0.69 -8.43
N ALA A 333 8.57 -1.45 -9.53
CA ALA A 333 9.74 -2.08 -10.13
C ALA A 333 10.77 -1.05 -10.64
N LEU A 334 10.30 0.05 -11.24
CA LEU A 334 11.15 1.16 -11.64
C LEU A 334 11.94 1.73 -10.47
N ALA A 335 11.25 2.03 -9.36
CA ALA A 335 11.89 2.56 -8.16
C ALA A 335 12.94 1.60 -7.58
N ALA A 336 12.67 0.29 -7.60
CA ALA A 336 13.62 -0.73 -7.13
C ALA A 336 14.85 -0.86 -8.06
N ILE A 337 14.62 -0.90 -9.38
CA ILE A 337 15.70 -1.00 -10.39
C ILE A 337 16.62 0.21 -10.34
N GLU A 338 16.07 1.43 -10.32
CA GLU A 338 16.85 2.65 -10.29
C GLU A 338 17.55 2.84 -8.93
N GLY A 339 16.82 2.58 -7.82
CA GLY A 339 17.35 2.72 -6.48
C GLY A 339 18.49 1.76 -6.20
N LEU A 340 18.25 0.46 -6.34
CA LEU A 340 19.27 -0.56 -6.07
C LEU A 340 20.39 -0.53 -7.13
N GLY A 341 20.03 -0.34 -8.41
CA GLY A 341 21.00 -0.30 -9.49
C GLY A 341 21.95 0.91 -9.43
N SER A 342 21.63 1.95 -8.67
CA SER A 342 22.52 3.09 -8.41
C SER A 342 23.38 2.89 -7.16
N ASP A 343 23.02 1.96 -6.28
CA ASP A 343 23.68 1.72 -5.00
C ASP A 343 24.71 0.58 -5.04
N ILE A 344 24.67 -0.25 -6.08
CA ILE A 344 25.61 -1.40 -6.25
C ILE A 344 26.71 -1.09 -7.27
N ASP A 345 27.89 -1.67 -7.08
CA ASP A 345 29.01 -1.51 -8.01
C ASP A 345 28.83 -2.32 -9.31
N GLY A 346 28.03 -3.38 -9.27
CA GLY A 346 27.74 -4.29 -10.39
C GLY A 346 26.49 -3.93 -11.16
N LYS A 347 25.84 -4.94 -11.72
CA LYS A 347 24.56 -4.85 -12.45
C LYS A 347 23.49 -5.71 -11.78
N LEU A 348 22.22 -5.42 -12.09
CA LEU A 348 21.10 -6.24 -11.66
C LEU A 348 20.86 -7.40 -12.64
N VAL A 349 20.47 -8.56 -12.11
CA VAL A 349 19.71 -9.56 -12.86
C VAL A 349 18.28 -9.47 -12.38
N LEU A 350 17.41 -8.96 -13.24
CA LEU A 350 16.01 -8.70 -12.88
C LEU A 350 15.17 -9.97 -13.06
N ILE A 351 14.37 -10.34 -12.06
CA ILE A 351 13.30 -11.34 -12.19
C ILE A 351 11.97 -10.58 -12.21
N ALA A 352 11.24 -10.68 -13.35
CA ALA A 352 9.99 -9.95 -13.54
C ALA A 352 8.91 -10.82 -14.20
N GLY A 353 7.63 -10.42 -13.99
CA GLY A 353 6.46 -11.06 -14.58
C GLY A 353 5.37 -11.45 -13.59
N GLY A 354 4.28 -11.95 -14.13
CA GLY A 354 3.01 -12.22 -13.44
C GLY A 354 1.83 -11.61 -14.18
N ASP A 355 0.77 -11.23 -13.47
CA ASP A 355 -0.40 -10.54 -14.01
C ASP A 355 -0.19 -9.02 -13.97
N GLY A 356 -0.01 -8.40 -15.13
CA GLY A 356 0.27 -6.97 -15.28
C GLY A 356 -0.95 -6.08 -15.14
N LYS A 357 -2.16 -6.62 -15.03
CA LYS A 357 -3.41 -5.84 -14.86
C LYS A 357 -3.60 -4.76 -15.93
N GLY A 358 -3.20 -5.04 -17.17
CA GLY A 358 -3.29 -4.10 -18.30
C GLY A 358 -2.28 -2.95 -18.28
N ALA A 359 -1.19 -3.05 -17.52
CA ALA A 359 -0.17 -2.01 -17.41
C ALA A 359 0.66 -1.90 -18.70
N ASP A 360 1.13 -0.68 -19.00
CA ASP A 360 2.16 -0.42 -20.01
C ASP A 360 3.56 -0.64 -19.40
N PHE A 361 4.32 -1.58 -19.97
CA PHE A 361 5.67 -1.91 -19.53
C PHE A 361 6.78 -1.11 -20.24
N SER A 362 6.44 -0.23 -21.20
CA SER A 362 7.42 0.51 -22.02
C SER A 362 8.41 1.31 -21.16
N GLY A 363 7.96 1.83 -20.02
CA GLY A 363 8.80 2.57 -19.07
C GLY A 363 9.96 1.77 -18.48
N LEU A 364 9.90 0.42 -18.47
CA LEU A 364 10.98 -0.43 -17.92
C LEU A 364 12.23 -0.46 -18.81
N ARG A 365 12.11 -0.22 -20.14
CA ARG A 365 13.20 -0.40 -21.10
C ARG A 365 14.46 0.38 -20.74
N ALA A 366 14.34 1.67 -20.50
CA ALA A 366 15.49 2.54 -20.25
C ALA A 366 16.21 2.23 -18.92
N PRO A 367 15.54 2.08 -17.75
CA PRO A 367 16.18 1.67 -16.52
C PRO A 367 16.80 0.27 -16.58
N VAL A 368 16.14 -0.69 -17.24
CA VAL A 368 16.69 -2.04 -17.42
C VAL A 368 17.95 -2.00 -18.29
N ALA A 369 17.96 -1.29 -19.39
CA ALA A 369 19.16 -1.12 -20.22
C ALA A 369 20.33 -0.49 -19.45
N LYS A 370 20.04 0.46 -18.56
CA LYS A 370 21.06 1.17 -17.77
C LYS A 370 21.60 0.32 -16.61
N HIS A 371 20.75 -0.34 -15.86
CA HIS A 371 21.10 -0.94 -14.58
C HIS A 371 21.17 -2.47 -14.59
N CYS A 372 20.54 -3.14 -15.57
CA CYS A 372 20.49 -4.60 -15.57
C CYS A 372 21.54 -5.23 -16.50
N ARG A 373 21.94 -6.42 -16.16
CA ARG A 373 22.75 -7.34 -17.00
C ARG A 373 21.88 -8.23 -17.86
N ALA A 374 20.76 -8.70 -17.28
CA ALA A 374 19.80 -9.60 -17.92
C ALA A 374 18.44 -9.48 -17.23
N ALA A 375 17.40 -9.98 -17.89
CA ALA A 375 16.09 -10.16 -17.25
C ALA A 375 15.60 -11.59 -17.44
N VAL A 376 15.10 -12.18 -16.33
CA VAL A 376 14.47 -13.51 -16.30
C VAL A 376 12.98 -13.31 -16.10
N LEU A 377 12.19 -13.78 -17.07
CA LEU A 377 10.77 -13.47 -17.16
C LEU A 377 9.91 -14.72 -16.93
N LEU A 378 8.82 -14.57 -16.19
CA LEU A 378 7.88 -15.65 -15.86
C LEU A 378 6.44 -15.14 -15.73
N GLY A 379 5.48 -16.04 -15.74
CA GLY A 379 4.07 -15.73 -15.53
C GLY A 379 3.34 -15.22 -16.77
N ARG A 380 2.07 -14.84 -16.59
CA ARG A 380 1.10 -14.56 -17.67
C ARG A 380 1.60 -13.52 -18.68
N ASP A 381 2.11 -12.39 -18.23
CA ASP A 381 2.44 -11.25 -19.09
C ASP A 381 3.96 -11.13 -19.36
N ALA A 382 4.70 -12.24 -19.15
CA ALA A 382 6.13 -12.30 -19.45
C ALA A 382 6.47 -11.87 -20.88
N GLU A 383 5.63 -12.23 -21.85
CA GLU A 383 5.83 -11.88 -23.26
C GLU A 383 5.60 -10.38 -23.53
N LEU A 384 4.63 -9.75 -22.85
CA LEU A 384 4.42 -8.31 -22.94
C LEU A 384 5.62 -7.52 -22.39
N ILE A 385 6.20 -8.00 -21.28
CA ILE A 385 7.42 -7.41 -20.72
C ILE A 385 8.59 -7.63 -21.70
N ALA A 386 8.73 -8.82 -22.27
CA ALA A 386 9.79 -9.10 -23.25
C ALA A 386 9.71 -8.19 -24.48
N GLN A 387 8.51 -7.95 -25.00
CA GLN A 387 8.30 -7.02 -26.12
C GLN A 387 8.65 -5.58 -25.74
N ALA A 388 8.26 -5.14 -24.53
CA ALA A 388 8.58 -3.80 -24.05
C ALA A 388 10.09 -3.60 -23.84
N LEU A 389 10.81 -4.60 -23.34
CA LEU A 389 12.26 -4.54 -23.15
C LEU A 389 13.02 -4.65 -24.48
N GLY A 390 12.50 -5.43 -25.44
CA GLY A 390 13.15 -5.66 -26.74
C GLY A 390 14.55 -6.23 -26.60
N ASP A 391 15.53 -5.54 -27.15
CA ASP A 391 16.96 -5.91 -27.16
C ASP A 391 17.78 -5.17 -26.06
N ALA A 392 17.13 -4.57 -25.08
CA ALA A 392 17.82 -3.77 -24.03
C ALA A 392 18.83 -4.59 -23.23
N VAL A 393 18.48 -5.85 -22.93
CA VAL A 393 19.33 -6.84 -22.23
C VAL A 393 18.98 -8.26 -22.70
N PRO A 394 19.86 -9.27 -22.47
CA PRO A 394 19.51 -10.68 -22.66
C PRO A 394 18.28 -11.07 -21.84
N LEU A 395 17.33 -11.78 -22.49
CA LEU A 395 16.08 -12.23 -21.88
C LEU A 395 16.06 -13.76 -21.77
N VAL A 396 15.68 -14.27 -20.60
CA VAL A 396 15.44 -15.70 -20.37
C VAL A 396 14.01 -15.90 -19.92
N ARG A 397 13.31 -16.89 -20.45
CA ARG A 397 11.95 -17.24 -20.03
C ARG A 397 11.98 -18.54 -19.24
N VAL A 398 11.21 -18.55 -18.15
CA VAL A 398 11.12 -19.71 -17.23
C VAL A 398 9.68 -19.86 -16.73
N ASP A 399 9.36 -21.07 -16.24
CA ASP A 399 8.01 -21.37 -15.78
C ASP A 399 7.86 -21.29 -14.25
N THR A 400 8.96 -21.23 -13.50
CA THR A 400 8.93 -21.24 -12.03
C THR A 400 9.90 -20.24 -11.44
N VAL A 401 9.63 -19.80 -10.20
CA VAL A 401 10.52 -18.92 -9.45
C VAL A 401 11.84 -19.61 -9.11
N GLN A 402 11.83 -20.92 -8.86
CA GLN A 402 13.05 -21.72 -8.64
C GLN A 402 13.97 -21.67 -9.87
N ALA A 403 13.43 -21.94 -11.06
CA ALA A 403 14.18 -21.83 -12.30
C ALA A 403 14.67 -20.40 -12.55
N ALA A 404 13.87 -19.38 -12.18
CA ALA A 404 14.28 -17.99 -12.29
C ALA A 404 15.52 -17.70 -11.42
N VAL A 405 15.56 -18.18 -10.19
CA VAL A 405 16.71 -18.02 -9.28
C VAL A 405 17.95 -18.73 -9.84
N GLU A 406 17.82 -19.99 -10.28
CA GLU A 406 18.93 -20.78 -10.86
C GLU A 406 19.51 -20.14 -12.12
N HIS A 407 18.65 -19.64 -13.03
CA HIS A 407 19.11 -18.93 -14.23
C HIS A 407 19.75 -17.59 -13.88
N SER A 408 19.20 -16.86 -12.92
CA SER A 408 19.75 -15.59 -12.46
C SER A 408 21.14 -15.77 -11.82
N ALA A 409 21.34 -16.81 -11.03
CA ALA A 409 22.64 -17.14 -10.44
C ALA A 409 23.72 -17.42 -11.51
N LYS A 410 23.34 -18.08 -12.63
CA LYS A 410 24.26 -18.33 -13.76
C LYS A 410 24.58 -17.09 -14.59
N LEU A 411 23.68 -16.12 -14.63
CA LEU A 411 23.83 -14.88 -15.41
C LEU A 411 24.56 -13.78 -14.64
N ALA A 412 24.45 -13.80 -13.31
CA ALA A 412 25.06 -12.83 -12.43
C ALA A 412 26.58 -13.04 -12.34
N LEU A 413 27.32 -11.95 -12.22
CA LEU A 413 28.75 -11.94 -11.95
C LEU A 413 28.99 -11.44 -10.51
N ARG A 414 30.18 -11.74 -9.98
CA ARG A 414 30.58 -11.26 -8.67
C ARG A 414 30.44 -9.72 -8.57
N GLY A 415 29.77 -9.22 -7.53
CA GLY A 415 29.44 -7.80 -7.36
C GLY A 415 28.08 -7.41 -7.94
N ASP A 416 27.41 -8.32 -8.68
CA ASP A 416 26.04 -8.09 -9.14
C ASP A 416 25.00 -8.34 -8.05
N ALA A 417 23.74 -7.99 -8.32
CA ALA A 417 22.61 -8.37 -7.49
C ALA A 417 21.49 -9.01 -8.33
N VAL A 418 20.86 -10.05 -7.78
CA VAL A 418 19.62 -10.63 -8.27
C VAL A 418 18.45 -9.93 -7.56
N LEU A 419 17.56 -9.35 -8.33
CA LEU A 419 16.41 -8.59 -7.83
C LEU A 419 15.11 -9.24 -8.32
N LEU A 420 14.33 -9.82 -7.40
CA LEU A 420 12.93 -10.13 -7.69
C LEU A 420 12.12 -8.83 -7.54
N SER A 421 11.76 -8.18 -8.63
CA SER A 421 10.87 -7.01 -8.67
C SER A 421 9.92 -7.14 -9.84
N PRO A 422 8.80 -7.84 -9.65
CA PRO A 422 8.02 -8.45 -10.71
C PRO A 422 7.32 -7.49 -11.66
N ALA A 423 7.06 -6.25 -11.28
CA ALA A 423 6.20 -5.28 -11.98
C ALA A 423 4.73 -5.74 -12.18
N CYS A 424 4.37 -6.92 -11.68
CA CYS A 424 3.11 -7.61 -11.89
C CYS A 424 2.54 -8.17 -10.59
N ALA A 425 1.21 -8.31 -10.51
CA ALA A 425 0.57 -9.09 -9.45
C ALA A 425 0.98 -10.56 -9.55
N SER A 426 0.76 -11.31 -8.48
CA SER A 426 1.19 -12.72 -8.36
C SER A 426 0.06 -13.73 -8.56
N LEU A 427 -1.16 -13.25 -8.77
CA LEU A 427 -2.40 -14.06 -8.67
C LEU A 427 -2.58 -15.08 -9.81
N ASP A 428 -1.77 -15.00 -10.85
CA ASP A 428 -1.69 -15.98 -11.94
C ASP A 428 -0.94 -17.26 -11.53
N MET A 429 0.00 -17.17 -10.55
CA MET A 429 0.83 -18.30 -10.13
C MET A 429 0.80 -18.56 -8.61
N PHE A 430 0.39 -17.61 -7.79
CA PHE A 430 0.45 -17.65 -6.32
C PHE A 430 -0.84 -17.10 -5.70
N LYS A 431 -1.13 -17.44 -4.45
CA LYS A 431 -2.26 -16.90 -3.70
C LYS A 431 -2.13 -15.39 -3.44
N ASN A 432 -0.89 -14.92 -3.25
CA ASN A 432 -0.55 -13.54 -2.96
C ASN A 432 0.95 -13.29 -3.19
N TYR A 433 1.38 -12.03 -3.09
CA TYR A 433 2.78 -11.65 -3.26
C TYR A 433 3.68 -12.18 -2.14
N GLU A 434 3.14 -12.39 -0.94
CA GLU A 434 3.88 -12.95 0.20
C GLU A 434 4.31 -14.39 -0.10
N GLU A 435 3.42 -15.20 -0.68
CA GLU A 435 3.76 -16.56 -1.09
C GLU A 435 4.85 -16.56 -2.18
N ARG A 436 4.73 -15.74 -3.22
CA ARG A 436 5.78 -15.57 -4.24
C ARG A 436 7.12 -15.18 -3.61
N GLY A 437 7.11 -14.23 -2.67
CA GLY A 437 8.30 -13.78 -1.98
C GLY A 437 8.94 -14.84 -1.09
N ARG A 438 8.15 -15.67 -0.39
CA ARG A 438 8.65 -16.80 0.40
C ARG A 438 9.25 -17.88 -0.49
N VAL A 439 8.61 -18.22 -1.61
CA VAL A 439 9.14 -19.20 -2.59
C VAL A 439 10.47 -18.70 -3.17
N PHE A 440 10.59 -17.41 -3.46
CA PHE A 440 11.85 -16.83 -3.91
C PHE A 440 12.93 -16.92 -2.83
N ALA A 441 12.63 -16.54 -1.58
CA ALA A 441 13.59 -16.62 -0.48
C ALA A 441 14.09 -18.06 -0.26
N GLN A 442 13.16 -19.03 -0.27
CA GLN A 442 13.50 -20.44 -0.16
C GLN A 442 14.39 -20.93 -1.33
N ALA A 443 14.09 -20.53 -2.56
CA ALA A 443 14.90 -20.88 -3.72
C ALA A 443 16.32 -20.30 -3.61
N VAL A 444 16.45 -19.06 -3.10
CA VAL A 444 17.75 -18.43 -2.85
C VAL A 444 18.52 -19.16 -1.75
N GLU A 445 17.87 -19.60 -0.67
CA GLU A 445 18.49 -20.40 0.41
C GLU A 445 19.04 -21.74 -0.09
N CYS A 446 18.35 -22.36 -1.06
CA CYS A 446 18.74 -23.64 -1.65
C CYS A 446 19.87 -23.56 -2.69
N LEU A 447 20.35 -22.36 -3.06
CA LEU A 447 21.54 -22.23 -3.92
C LEU A 447 22.76 -22.82 -3.23
N SER A 448 23.39 -23.77 -3.92
CA SER A 448 24.57 -24.56 -3.45
C SER A 448 25.88 -23.97 -3.96
#